data_74c3a7c4d09037abdb88815c06ef2987
#
_entry.id   74c3a7c4d09037abdb88815c06ef2987
#
_cell.length_a   1.000
_cell.length_b   1.000
_cell.length_c   1.000
_cell.angle_alpha   90.00
_cell.angle_beta   90.00
_cell.angle_gamma   90.00
#
_symmetry.space_group_name_H-M   'P 1'
#
loop_
_entity.id
_entity.type
_entity.pdbx_description
1 polymer ?
#
loop_
_entity_poly.entity_id
_entity_poly.type
_entity_poly.pdbx_seq_one_letter_code
_entity_poly.pdbx_strand_id
1 'polypeptide(L)'
;MTSYSGTGGGYMLEAIQNIDGSLLIKFQHLVIHDALTPVVRVFTHMGNTGAMWIVIALILMLFKKTRKYGFLALVALGLTYLLNNLLIKNLVDRTRPYETFDKVRLLIEKQDDASFPSGHSASSFAVAMSIYLYFPKKYGIPALLLAVLMVLSRLYVGVHYPSDVLCGAVIGSLMAYLVYRIYDAGQERLHPAKHARKK
;
A
#
# COMPACT_ATOMS: atom_id res chain seq x y z
N MET A 1 -25.08 -14.26 -6.95
CA MET A 1 -24.48 -15.42 -7.67
C MET A 1 -24.41 -15.07 -9.14
N THR A 2 -23.35 -14.44 -9.59
CA THR A 2 -23.08 -14.23 -11.01
C THR A 2 -22.22 -15.38 -11.50
N SER A 3 -22.87 -16.29 -12.20
CA SER A 3 -22.26 -17.44 -12.87
C SER A 3 -21.38 -16.94 -14.02
N TYR A 4 -20.07 -16.94 -13.84
CA TYR A 4 -19.12 -16.83 -14.94
C TYR A 4 -19.05 -18.19 -15.65
N SER A 5 -19.93 -18.40 -16.62
CA SER A 5 -19.90 -19.59 -17.49
C SER A 5 -18.81 -19.46 -18.56
N GLY A 6 -17.80 -20.33 -18.53
CA GLY A 6 -17.25 -20.94 -19.70
C GLY A 6 -16.15 -20.26 -20.50
N THR A 7 -15.04 -19.86 -19.86
CA THR A 7 -13.71 -19.87 -20.51
C THR A 7 -12.67 -20.25 -19.47
N GLY A 8 -11.54 -20.87 -19.85
CA GLY A 8 -10.49 -21.31 -18.92
C GLY A 8 -9.95 -20.18 -18.00
N GLY A 9 -10.14 -18.92 -18.38
CA GLY A 9 -9.83 -17.74 -17.55
C GLY A 9 -10.74 -17.60 -16.32
N GLY A 10 -12.01 -18.00 -16.39
CA GLY A 10 -12.94 -17.93 -15.24
C GLY A 10 -12.53 -18.85 -14.09
N TYR A 11 -12.18 -20.10 -14.41
CA TYR A 11 -11.71 -21.08 -13.43
C TYR A 11 -10.40 -20.67 -12.75
N MET A 12 -9.47 -20.04 -13.49
CA MET A 12 -8.20 -19.58 -12.94
C MET A 12 -8.40 -18.42 -11.97
N LEU A 13 -9.26 -17.45 -12.28
CA LEU A 13 -9.58 -16.33 -11.38
C LEU A 13 -10.28 -16.82 -10.10
N GLU A 14 -11.21 -17.75 -10.23
CA GLU A 14 -11.89 -18.36 -9.08
C GLU A 14 -10.92 -19.17 -8.20
N ALA A 15 -10.00 -19.93 -8.79
CA ALA A 15 -8.97 -20.64 -8.05
C ALA A 15 -8.05 -19.69 -7.27
N ILE A 16 -7.61 -18.59 -7.90
CA ILE A 16 -6.79 -17.54 -7.23
C ILE A 16 -7.57 -16.92 -6.08
N GLN A 17 -8.85 -16.60 -6.28
CA GLN A 17 -9.69 -16.00 -5.24
C GLN A 17 -9.89 -16.96 -4.05
N ASN A 18 -10.07 -18.24 -4.29
CA ASN A 18 -10.22 -19.27 -3.27
C ASN A 18 -8.94 -19.49 -2.46
N ILE A 19 -7.76 -19.49 -3.11
CA ILE A 19 -6.47 -19.56 -2.44
C ILE A 19 -6.28 -18.33 -1.55
N ASP A 20 -6.50 -17.16 -2.10
CA ASP A 20 -6.34 -15.86 -1.45
C ASP A 20 -7.27 -15.73 -0.22
N GLY A 21 -8.53 -16.12 -0.35
CA GLY A 21 -9.50 -16.17 0.75
C GLY A 21 -9.11 -17.18 1.83
N SER A 22 -8.63 -18.36 1.43
CA SER A 22 -8.16 -19.39 2.37
C SER A 22 -6.95 -18.93 3.17
N LEU A 23 -6.01 -18.23 2.54
CA LEU A 23 -4.84 -17.64 3.20
C LEU A 23 -5.26 -16.56 4.19
N LEU A 24 -6.20 -15.69 3.82
CA LEU A 24 -6.73 -14.66 4.71
C LEU A 24 -7.42 -15.28 5.94
N ILE A 25 -8.28 -16.29 5.75
CA ILE A 25 -8.98 -16.97 6.86
C ILE A 25 -7.96 -17.60 7.81
N LYS A 26 -6.96 -18.30 7.29
CA LYS A 26 -5.88 -18.90 8.10
C LYS A 26 -5.13 -17.82 8.88
N PHE A 27 -4.76 -16.73 8.22
CA PHE A 27 -4.07 -15.60 8.86
C PHE A 27 -4.91 -15.03 10.00
N GLN A 28 -6.19 -14.72 9.76
CA GLN A 28 -7.09 -14.20 10.79
C GLN A 28 -7.23 -15.16 11.98
N HIS A 29 -7.37 -16.45 11.71
CA HIS A 29 -7.49 -17.46 12.76
C HIS A 29 -6.26 -17.54 13.68
N LEU A 30 -5.07 -17.27 13.13
CA LEU A 30 -3.81 -17.28 13.87
C LEU A 30 -3.55 -16.00 14.68
N VAL A 31 -3.98 -14.83 14.15
CA VAL A 31 -3.52 -13.54 14.69
C VAL A 31 -4.60 -12.71 15.38
N ILE A 32 -5.90 -12.97 15.12
CA ILE A 32 -6.95 -12.19 15.78
C ILE A 32 -7.02 -12.54 17.26
N HIS A 33 -6.86 -11.49 18.08
CA HIS A 33 -6.96 -11.57 19.52
C HIS A 33 -7.70 -10.36 20.06
N ASP A 34 -8.62 -10.56 21.03
CA ASP A 34 -9.52 -9.50 21.50
C ASP A 34 -8.78 -8.29 22.09
N ALA A 35 -7.68 -8.52 22.81
CA ALA A 35 -6.85 -7.44 23.35
C ALA A 35 -6.12 -6.64 22.26
N LEU A 36 -5.81 -7.24 21.11
CA LEU A 36 -5.09 -6.57 20.02
C LEU A 36 -6.03 -5.82 19.07
N THR A 37 -7.26 -6.29 18.93
CA THR A 37 -8.24 -5.75 17.99
C THR A 37 -8.47 -4.24 18.12
N PRO A 38 -8.67 -3.62 19.30
CA PRO A 38 -8.86 -2.18 19.41
C PRO A 38 -7.62 -1.39 18.95
N VAL A 39 -6.43 -1.88 19.25
CA VAL A 39 -5.17 -1.24 18.82
C VAL A 39 -5.04 -1.27 17.29
N VAL A 40 -5.30 -2.42 16.66
CA VAL A 40 -5.24 -2.57 15.20
C VAL A 40 -6.31 -1.73 14.52
N ARG A 41 -7.52 -1.62 15.09
CA ARG A 41 -8.57 -0.74 14.56
C ARG A 41 -8.10 0.72 14.52
N VAL A 42 -7.59 1.25 15.62
CA VAL A 42 -7.08 2.62 15.67
C VAL A 42 -5.96 2.82 14.65
N PHE A 43 -4.99 1.91 14.63
CA PHE A 43 -3.85 1.98 13.73
C PHE A 43 -4.26 1.95 12.25
N THR A 44 -5.15 1.04 11.85
CA THR A 44 -5.60 0.96 10.46
C THR A 44 -6.38 2.21 10.04
N HIS A 45 -7.17 2.84 10.93
CA HIS A 45 -7.87 4.09 10.64
C HIS A 45 -6.93 5.27 10.41
N MET A 46 -5.76 5.31 11.07
CA MET A 46 -4.74 6.33 10.79
C MET A 46 -4.24 6.30 9.35
N GLY A 47 -4.35 5.16 8.67
CA GLY A 47 -4.03 4.99 7.26
C GLY A 47 -5.13 5.42 6.28
N ASN A 48 -6.33 5.77 6.76
CA ASN A 48 -7.44 6.17 5.89
C ASN A 48 -7.04 7.36 5.03
N THR A 49 -7.37 7.30 3.73
CA THR A 49 -6.99 8.32 2.73
C THR A 49 -5.47 8.60 2.65
N GLY A 50 -4.64 7.74 3.25
CA GLY A 50 -3.20 7.96 3.36
C GLY A 50 -2.80 9.03 4.39
N ALA A 51 -3.71 9.43 5.30
CA ALA A 51 -3.55 10.57 6.20
C ALA A 51 -2.25 10.53 7.01
N MET A 52 -1.93 9.41 7.66
CA MET A 52 -0.69 9.25 8.42
C MET A 52 0.55 9.54 7.54
N TRP A 53 0.58 9.04 6.32
CA TRP A 53 1.70 9.20 5.41
C TRP A 53 1.80 10.61 4.83
N ILE A 54 0.64 11.26 4.58
CA ILE A 54 0.59 12.69 4.22
C ILE A 54 1.19 13.53 5.35
N VAL A 55 0.79 13.29 6.60
CA VAL A 55 1.32 14.02 7.76
C VAL A 55 2.85 13.82 7.89
N ILE A 56 3.34 12.59 7.75
CA ILE A 56 4.79 12.32 7.76
C ILE A 56 5.51 13.11 6.66
N ALA A 57 4.99 13.10 5.44
CA ALA A 57 5.58 13.83 4.33
C ALA A 57 5.56 15.36 4.55
N LEU A 58 4.46 15.89 5.09
CA LEU A 58 4.34 17.31 5.46
C LEU A 58 5.32 17.71 6.58
N ILE A 59 5.50 16.87 7.59
CA ILE A 59 6.52 17.09 8.64
C ILE A 59 7.92 17.17 8.03
N LEU A 60 8.25 16.27 7.08
CA LEU A 60 9.53 16.36 6.36
C LEU A 60 9.68 17.67 5.58
N MET A 61 8.58 18.26 5.10
CA MET A 61 8.58 19.53 4.38
C MET A 61 8.84 20.75 5.27
N LEU A 62 8.60 20.68 6.57
CA LEU A 62 8.85 21.77 7.50
C LEU A 62 10.35 22.11 7.65
N PHE A 63 11.22 21.13 7.46
CA PHE A 63 12.66 21.31 7.66
C PHE A 63 13.39 21.57 6.33
N LYS A 64 14.23 22.62 6.27
CA LYS A 64 14.97 23.01 5.05
C LYS A 64 15.77 21.88 4.42
N LYS A 65 16.36 20.96 5.22
CA LYS A 65 17.20 19.85 4.75
C LYS A 65 16.39 18.72 4.12
N THR A 66 15.13 18.51 4.53
CA THR A 66 14.31 17.38 4.10
C THR A 66 13.11 17.77 3.23
N ARG A 67 12.83 19.08 3.14
CA ARG A 67 11.66 19.65 2.42
C ARG A 67 11.45 19.06 1.03
N LYS A 68 12.49 18.99 0.23
CA LYS A 68 12.40 18.46 -1.15
C LYS A 68 12.01 16.99 -1.18
N TYR A 69 12.48 16.19 -0.23
CA TYR A 69 12.17 14.76 -0.16
C TYR A 69 10.76 14.49 0.34
N GLY A 70 10.27 15.32 1.30
CA GLY A 70 8.86 15.31 1.68
C GLY A 70 7.94 15.64 0.50
N PHE A 71 8.28 16.65 -0.30
CA PHE A 71 7.56 16.97 -1.54
C PHE A 71 7.57 15.83 -2.55
N LEU A 72 8.74 15.20 -2.80
CA LEU A 72 8.85 14.05 -3.72
C LEU A 72 8.06 12.84 -3.21
N ALA A 73 8.00 12.62 -1.90
CA ALA A 73 7.16 11.58 -1.32
C ALA A 73 5.66 11.85 -1.54
N LEU A 74 5.21 13.12 -1.44
CA LEU A 74 3.83 13.49 -1.80
C LEU A 74 3.55 13.33 -3.30
N VAL A 75 4.51 13.63 -4.17
CA VAL A 75 4.38 13.36 -5.62
C VAL A 75 4.21 11.86 -5.87
N ALA A 76 5.05 11.01 -5.25
CA ALA A 76 4.93 9.57 -5.36
C ALA A 76 3.58 9.06 -4.84
N LEU A 77 3.10 9.59 -3.72
CA LEU A 77 1.79 9.28 -3.14
C LEU A 77 0.65 9.69 -4.09
N GLY A 78 0.71 10.89 -4.67
CA GLY A 78 -0.28 11.38 -5.63
C GLY A 78 -0.36 10.52 -6.89
N LEU A 79 0.80 10.18 -7.49
CA LEU A 79 0.86 9.28 -8.65
C LEU A 79 0.33 7.88 -8.30
N THR A 80 0.65 7.40 -7.10
CA THR A 80 0.12 6.12 -6.59
C THR A 80 -1.39 6.17 -6.47
N TYR A 81 -1.96 7.24 -5.91
CA TYR A 81 -3.40 7.40 -5.80
C TYR A 81 -4.09 7.41 -7.17
N LEU A 82 -3.56 8.16 -8.13
CA LEU A 82 -4.10 8.21 -9.50
C LEU A 82 -4.11 6.82 -10.15
N LEU A 83 -2.97 6.12 -10.11
CA LEU A 83 -2.87 4.81 -10.74
C LEU A 83 -3.70 3.74 -10.00
N ASN A 84 -3.58 3.68 -8.69
CA ASN A 84 -4.19 2.63 -7.87
C ASN A 84 -5.70 2.83 -7.73
N ASN A 85 -6.13 4.01 -7.30
CA ASN A 85 -7.52 4.26 -6.90
C ASN A 85 -8.41 4.70 -8.06
N LEU A 86 -7.89 5.55 -8.97
CA LEU A 86 -8.72 6.05 -10.08
C LEU A 86 -8.68 5.14 -11.30
N LEU A 87 -7.57 4.41 -11.54
CA LEU A 87 -7.46 3.58 -12.74
C LEU A 87 -7.66 2.09 -12.42
N ILE A 88 -6.74 1.45 -11.69
CA ILE A 88 -6.73 0.00 -11.54
C ILE A 88 -7.96 -0.50 -10.75
N LYS A 89 -8.32 0.20 -9.68
CA LYS A 89 -9.44 -0.19 -8.82
C LYS A 89 -10.76 -0.24 -9.58
N ASN A 90 -11.03 0.77 -10.43
CA ASN A 90 -12.23 0.84 -11.25
C ASN A 90 -12.23 -0.16 -12.42
N LEU A 91 -11.04 -0.58 -12.89
CA LEU A 91 -10.92 -1.56 -13.98
C LEU A 91 -11.11 -3.01 -13.50
N VAL A 92 -10.63 -3.33 -12.29
CA VAL A 92 -10.66 -4.71 -11.77
C VAL A 92 -11.94 -5.00 -10.99
N ASP A 93 -12.48 -4.01 -10.27
CA ASP A 93 -13.73 -4.06 -9.49
C ASP A 93 -13.92 -5.35 -8.68
N ARG A 94 -12.88 -5.74 -7.93
CA ARG A 94 -12.85 -6.97 -7.15
C ARG A 94 -13.73 -6.88 -5.91
N THR A 95 -14.64 -7.83 -5.73
CA THR A 95 -15.44 -8.00 -4.52
C THR A 95 -14.56 -8.22 -3.29
N ARG A 96 -14.97 -7.65 -2.15
CA ARG A 96 -14.19 -7.76 -0.91
C ARG A 96 -14.33 -9.13 -0.25
N PRO A 97 -13.31 -9.57 0.54
CA PRO A 97 -13.27 -10.91 1.10
C PRO A 97 -14.43 -11.21 2.06
N TYR A 98 -14.89 -10.24 2.84
CA TYR A 98 -15.99 -10.39 3.77
C TYR A 98 -17.38 -10.51 3.09
N GLU A 99 -17.47 -10.20 1.79
CA GLU A 99 -18.68 -10.39 0.98
C GLU A 99 -18.68 -11.74 0.26
N THR A 100 -17.51 -12.34 0.09
CA THR A 100 -17.32 -13.61 -0.65
C THR A 100 -17.23 -14.80 0.30
N PHE A 101 -16.63 -14.61 1.49
CA PHE A 101 -16.33 -15.69 2.43
C PHE A 101 -16.92 -15.41 3.80
N ASP A 102 -17.95 -16.15 4.19
CA ASP A 102 -18.64 -16.03 5.50
C ASP A 102 -17.72 -16.20 6.71
N LYS A 103 -16.58 -16.92 6.53
CA LYS A 103 -15.59 -17.16 7.58
C LYS A 103 -14.64 -15.99 7.80
N VAL A 104 -14.64 -14.99 6.92
CA VAL A 104 -13.81 -13.78 7.10
C VAL A 104 -14.46 -12.87 8.13
N ARG A 105 -13.71 -12.55 9.17
CA ARG A 105 -14.15 -11.64 10.25
C ARG A 105 -13.91 -10.19 9.83
N LEU A 106 -14.97 -9.44 9.55
CA LEU A 106 -14.91 -7.99 9.35
C LEU A 106 -14.87 -7.31 10.72
N LEU A 107 -13.76 -6.58 10.99
CA LEU A 107 -13.52 -5.95 12.29
C LEU A 107 -13.62 -4.42 12.27
N ILE A 108 -13.93 -3.81 11.14
CA ILE A 108 -14.21 -2.39 10.96
C ILE A 108 -15.45 -2.22 10.09
N GLU A 109 -15.87 -1.00 9.80
CA GLU A 109 -17.00 -0.69 8.91
C GLU A 109 -16.75 -1.25 7.51
N LYS A 110 -17.85 -1.63 6.82
CA LYS A 110 -17.81 -1.99 5.40
C LYS A 110 -17.22 -0.84 4.58
N GLN A 111 -16.49 -1.19 3.55
CA GLN A 111 -15.92 -0.23 2.62
C GLN A 111 -16.76 -0.20 1.34
N ASP A 112 -17.00 0.97 0.77
CA ASP A 112 -17.87 1.17 -0.38
C ASP A 112 -17.18 1.00 -1.73
N ASP A 113 -15.87 0.78 -1.74
CA ASP A 113 -15.04 0.67 -2.94
C ASP A 113 -14.49 -0.75 -3.15
N ALA A 114 -14.00 -1.04 -4.37
CA ALA A 114 -13.45 -2.34 -4.74
C ALA A 114 -12.25 -2.75 -3.88
N SER A 115 -12.04 -4.08 -3.74
CA SER A 115 -10.96 -4.64 -2.90
C SER A 115 -9.57 -4.43 -3.49
N PHE A 116 -9.41 -4.64 -4.80
CA PHE A 116 -8.10 -4.65 -5.47
C PHE A 116 -7.81 -3.36 -6.23
N PRO A 117 -6.59 -2.82 -6.15
CA PRO A 117 -5.55 -3.11 -5.19
C PRO A 117 -5.75 -2.32 -3.88
N SER A 118 -5.06 -2.71 -2.78
CA SER A 118 -5.18 -2.03 -1.49
C SER A 118 -4.59 -0.62 -1.51
N GLY A 119 -5.45 0.40 -1.30
CA GLY A 119 -5.04 1.80 -1.21
C GLY A 119 -4.15 2.11 0.00
N HIS A 120 -4.43 1.48 1.16
CA HIS A 120 -3.61 1.60 2.37
C HIS A 120 -2.19 1.07 2.14
N SER A 121 -2.05 -0.08 1.49
CA SER A 121 -0.76 -0.65 1.17
C SER A 121 0.01 0.21 0.17
N ALA A 122 -0.66 0.66 -0.88
CA ALA A 122 -0.07 1.48 -1.92
C ALA A 122 0.44 2.82 -1.37
N SER A 123 -0.38 3.55 -0.60
CA SER A 123 0.01 4.81 0.02
C SER A 123 1.16 4.63 1.02
N SER A 124 1.11 3.57 1.82
CA SER A 124 2.15 3.28 2.80
C SER A 124 3.50 3.02 2.14
N PHE A 125 3.54 2.19 1.13
CA PHE A 125 4.78 1.86 0.45
C PHE A 125 5.28 3.00 -0.45
N ALA A 126 4.42 3.86 -0.99
CA ALA A 126 4.84 5.05 -1.72
C ALA A 126 5.69 5.99 -0.86
N VAL A 127 5.25 6.29 0.36
CA VAL A 127 5.98 7.21 1.25
C VAL A 127 7.13 6.50 1.96
N ALA A 128 6.91 5.29 2.49
CA ALA A 128 7.96 4.55 3.19
C ALA A 128 9.16 4.23 2.28
N MET A 129 8.91 3.82 1.02
CA MET A 129 9.97 3.59 0.04
C MET A 129 10.66 4.91 -0.34
N SER A 130 9.94 6.02 -0.47
CA SER A 130 10.56 7.34 -0.68
C SER A 130 11.52 7.67 0.47
N ILE A 131 11.12 7.47 1.72
CA ILE A 131 12.00 7.67 2.87
C ILE A 131 13.22 6.73 2.78
N TYR A 132 13.02 5.46 2.45
CA TYR A 132 14.11 4.48 2.31
C TYR A 132 15.13 4.86 1.22
N LEU A 133 14.68 5.47 0.13
CA LEU A 133 15.53 5.86 -1.00
C LEU A 133 16.30 7.17 -0.73
N TYR A 134 15.68 8.13 -0.06
CA TYR A 134 16.27 9.46 0.13
C TYR A 134 17.02 9.66 1.45
N PHE A 135 16.80 8.80 2.46
CA PHE A 135 17.37 8.96 3.79
C PHE A 135 18.27 7.78 4.19
N PRO A 136 19.12 7.96 5.24
CA PRO A 136 19.87 6.86 5.83
C PRO A 136 18.95 5.70 6.25
N LYS A 137 19.43 4.47 6.11
CA LYS A 137 18.68 3.22 6.36
C LYS A 137 18.05 3.16 7.76
N LYS A 138 18.66 3.83 8.76
CA LYS A 138 18.11 3.93 10.12
C LYS A 138 16.73 4.61 10.19
N TYR A 139 16.33 5.39 9.18
CA TYR A 139 14.99 5.98 9.04
C TYR A 139 14.13 5.23 8.04
N GLY A 140 14.74 4.76 6.94
CA GLY A 140 14.05 4.05 5.87
C GLY A 140 13.53 2.67 6.30
N ILE A 141 14.34 1.91 7.08
CA ILE A 141 13.92 0.59 7.56
C ILE A 141 12.71 0.69 8.52
N PRO A 142 12.71 1.54 9.56
CA PRO A 142 11.52 1.74 10.39
C PRO A 142 10.28 2.19 9.61
N ALA A 143 10.43 3.05 8.59
CA ALA A 143 9.32 3.46 7.73
C ALA A 143 8.73 2.27 6.95
N LEU A 144 9.59 1.41 6.38
CA LEU A 144 9.14 0.18 5.70
C LEU A 144 8.47 -0.80 6.67
N LEU A 145 8.99 -0.98 7.89
CA LEU A 145 8.35 -1.80 8.91
C LEU A 145 6.96 -1.27 9.28
N LEU A 146 6.81 0.06 9.42
CA LEU A 146 5.51 0.69 9.66
C LEU A 146 4.54 0.45 8.48
N ALA A 147 5.03 0.50 7.23
CA ALA A 147 4.24 0.17 6.05
C ALA A 147 3.80 -1.31 6.04
N VAL A 148 4.67 -2.24 6.42
CA VAL A 148 4.33 -3.67 6.57
C VAL A 148 3.26 -3.85 7.65
N LEU A 149 3.37 -3.19 8.80
CA LEU A 149 2.34 -3.23 9.84
C LEU A 149 1.00 -2.71 9.32
N MET A 150 0.99 -1.66 8.49
CA MET A 150 -0.24 -1.18 7.85
C MET A 150 -0.83 -2.24 6.92
N VAL A 151 -0.04 -2.91 6.10
CA VAL A 151 -0.46 -4.05 5.25
C VAL A 151 -1.10 -5.14 6.09
N LEU A 152 -0.43 -5.58 7.15
CA LEU A 152 -0.93 -6.64 8.04
C LEU A 152 -2.23 -6.23 8.75
N SER A 153 -2.37 -4.94 9.09
CA SER A 153 -3.60 -4.44 9.69
C SER A 153 -4.83 -4.60 8.78
N ARG A 154 -4.65 -4.47 7.44
CA ARG A 154 -5.75 -4.64 6.47
C ARG A 154 -6.21 -6.09 6.34
N LEU A 155 -5.28 -7.03 6.44
CA LEU A 155 -5.60 -8.46 6.51
C LEU A 155 -6.27 -8.79 7.84
N TYR A 156 -5.75 -8.26 8.94
CA TYR A 156 -6.29 -8.46 10.28
C TYR A 156 -7.76 -8.04 10.37
N VAL A 157 -8.12 -6.86 9.85
CA VAL A 157 -9.50 -6.37 9.89
C VAL A 157 -10.40 -6.96 8.80
N GLY A 158 -9.88 -7.80 7.89
CA GLY A 158 -10.68 -8.60 6.96
C GLY A 158 -11.18 -7.87 5.71
N VAL A 159 -10.59 -6.74 5.34
CA VAL A 159 -11.08 -5.90 4.23
C VAL A 159 -10.35 -6.11 2.90
N HIS A 160 -9.21 -6.81 2.91
CA HIS A 160 -8.40 -7.08 1.72
C HIS A 160 -7.88 -8.51 1.70
N TYR A 161 -7.69 -9.03 0.51
CA TYR A 161 -6.97 -10.28 0.28
C TYR A 161 -5.45 -10.07 0.36
N PRO A 162 -4.66 -11.13 0.63
CA PRO A 162 -3.19 -11.07 0.54
C PRO A 162 -2.67 -10.50 -0.78
N SER A 163 -3.22 -10.89 -1.91
CA SER A 163 -2.81 -10.36 -3.21
C SER A 163 -3.10 -8.87 -3.38
N ASP A 164 -4.23 -8.36 -2.82
CA ASP A 164 -4.57 -6.93 -2.89
C ASP A 164 -3.50 -6.06 -2.22
N VAL A 165 -3.07 -6.50 -1.03
CA VAL A 165 -2.10 -5.74 -0.24
C VAL A 165 -0.69 -5.84 -0.82
N LEU A 166 -0.32 -6.99 -1.38
CA LEU A 166 0.97 -7.18 -2.07
C LEU A 166 1.04 -6.33 -3.34
N CYS A 167 0.01 -6.37 -4.19
CA CYS A 167 -0.04 -5.54 -5.40
C CYS A 167 -0.01 -4.04 -5.06
N GLY A 168 -0.77 -3.61 -4.04
CA GLY A 168 -0.71 -2.23 -3.58
C GLY A 168 0.69 -1.81 -3.13
N ALA A 169 1.37 -2.66 -2.34
CA ALA A 169 2.75 -2.41 -1.90
C ALA A 169 3.74 -2.31 -3.08
N VAL A 170 3.60 -3.17 -4.08
CA VAL A 170 4.42 -3.13 -5.30
C VAL A 170 4.16 -1.83 -6.07
N ILE A 171 2.89 -1.46 -6.30
CA ILE A 171 2.52 -0.22 -7.00
C ILE A 171 3.12 1.00 -6.30
N GLY A 172 2.92 1.13 -4.97
CA GLY A 172 3.47 2.24 -4.20
C GLY A 172 4.99 2.32 -4.27
N SER A 173 5.67 1.16 -4.15
CA SER A 173 7.13 1.08 -4.26
C SER A 173 7.64 1.47 -5.63
N LEU A 174 6.98 1.03 -6.70
CA LEU A 174 7.35 1.38 -8.08
C LEU A 174 7.18 2.88 -8.35
N MET A 175 6.10 3.50 -7.87
CA MET A 175 5.89 4.94 -8.01
C MET A 175 6.94 5.74 -7.24
N ALA A 176 7.29 5.34 -6.03
CA ALA A 176 8.37 5.95 -5.26
C ALA A 176 9.73 5.84 -5.99
N TYR A 177 10.02 4.65 -6.53
CA TYR A 177 11.25 4.42 -7.28
C TYR A 177 11.30 5.22 -8.59
N LEU A 178 10.18 5.32 -9.31
CA LEU A 178 10.07 6.12 -10.52
C LEU A 178 10.37 7.60 -10.24
N VAL A 179 9.73 8.17 -9.21
CA VAL A 179 9.97 9.57 -8.79
C VAL A 179 11.43 9.77 -8.36
N TYR A 180 12.00 8.81 -7.62
CA TYR A 180 13.40 8.83 -7.24
C TYR A 180 14.32 8.87 -8.47
N ARG A 181 14.11 8.00 -9.47
CA ARG A 181 14.93 7.92 -10.68
C ARG A 181 14.85 9.17 -11.55
N ILE A 182 13.64 9.73 -11.71
CA ILE A 182 13.43 10.98 -12.45
C ILE A 182 14.17 12.13 -11.75
N TYR A 183 14.05 12.23 -10.44
CA TYR A 183 14.75 13.25 -9.66
C TYR A 183 16.28 13.10 -9.77
N ASP A 184 16.79 11.89 -9.61
CA ASP A 184 18.24 11.60 -9.65
C ASP A 184 18.84 11.90 -11.03
N ALA A 185 18.20 11.46 -12.10
CA ALA A 185 18.59 11.79 -13.48
C ALA A 185 18.57 13.30 -13.77
N GLY A 186 17.60 14.03 -13.19
CA GLY A 186 17.58 15.50 -13.26
C GLY A 186 18.79 16.15 -12.57
N GLN A 187 19.17 15.63 -11.39
CA GLN A 187 20.35 16.12 -10.66
C GLN A 187 21.68 15.82 -11.40
N GLU A 188 21.80 14.66 -12.02
CA GLU A 188 22.98 14.30 -12.83
C GLU A 188 23.18 15.27 -14.00
N ARG A 189 22.08 15.62 -14.69
CA ARG A 189 22.14 16.59 -15.82
C ARG A 189 22.50 18.00 -15.38
N LEU A 190 21.97 18.45 -14.25
CA LEU A 190 22.19 19.81 -13.74
C LEU A 190 23.56 19.97 -13.03
N HIS A 191 24.11 18.88 -12.46
CA HIS A 191 25.33 18.92 -11.65
C HIS A 191 26.28 17.76 -11.94
N PRO A 192 26.79 17.59 -13.20
CA PRO A 192 27.59 16.43 -13.61
C PRO A 192 28.86 16.23 -12.78
N ALA A 193 29.55 17.32 -12.40
CA ALA A 193 30.77 17.24 -11.61
C ALA A 193 30.60 16.76 -10.17
N LYS A 194 29.42 16.92 -9.56
CA LYS A 194 29.13 16.41 -8.22
C LYS A 194 28.80 14.92 -8.19
N HIS A 195 28.24 14.39 -9.27
CA HIS A 195 27.88 12.96 -9.38
C HIS A 195 29.10 12.08 -9.69
N ALA A 196 30.08 12.57 -10.45
CA ALA A 196 31.33 11.84 -10.75
C ALA A 196 32.16 11.51 -9.48
N ARG A 197 32.02 12.29 -8.40
CA ARG A 197 32.74 12.07 -7.13
C ARG A 197 32.05 11.09 -6.16
N LYS A 198 30.85 10.59 -6.49
CA LYS A 198 30.08 9.67 -5.62
C LYS A 198 30.06 8.21 -6.12
N LYS A 199 30.61 7.96 -7.31
CA LYS A 199 30.90 6.64 -7.87
C LYS A 199 32.34 6.26 -7.56
#